data_40bd96bc236e70d06e677383c96951aa
#
_entry.id   40bd96bc236e70d06e677383c96951aa
#
_cell.length_a   1.000
_cell.length_b   1.000
_cell.length_c   1.000
_cell.angle_alpha   90.00
_cell.angle_beta   90.00
_cell.angle_gamma   90.00
#
_symmetry.space_group_name_H-M   'P 1'
#
loop_
_entity.id
_entity.type
_entity.pdbx_description
1 polymer ?
#
loop_
_entity_poly.entity_id
_entity_poly.type
_entity_poly.pdbx_seq_one_letter_code
_entity_poly.pdbx_strand_id
1 'polypeptide(L)'
;QDLNRFVTLPGQAGNGTAAGTEFGKDGKKSPENGADSSKNGNGSESVMPGKEAAGKEENCPEVDFESLRGMNSQTVGWIYGEDTKINYPVVQAKDNAYYLDHMFDGQKNANGCIFLDCGNQMDFSDSHSIIYGHHMKSGAMFAGLSQYKSQAYYEAHPRMLLLTPDGNY
;
A
#
# COMPACT_ATOMS: atom_id res chain seq x y z
N GLN A 1 16.39 -3.49 -5.31
CA GLN A 1 16.54 -3.49 -3.84
C GLN A 1 15.21 -3.94 -3.22
N ASP A 2 15.29 -4.86 -2.29
CA ASP A 2 14.13 -5.26 -1.50
C ASP A 2 13.97 -4.29 -0.32
N LEU A 3 13.07 -3.33 -0.47
CA LEU A 3 12.78 -2.33 0.56
C LEU A 3 11.77 -2.86 1.59
N ASN A 4 11.10 -3.99 1.33
CA ASN A 4 10.15 -4.58 2.27
C ASN A 4 10.80 -5.03 3.59
N ARG A 5 12.12 -5.17 3.62
CA ARG A 5 12.87 -5.44 4.87
C ARG A 5 12.76 -4.35 5.94
N PHE A 6 12.33 -3.14 5.56
CA PHE A 6 12.12 -2.00 6.46
C PHE A 6 10.68 -1.88 6.95
N VAL A 7 9.82 -2.84 6.59
CA VAL A 7 8.41 -2.86 6.97
C VAL A 7 8.06 -4.18 7.62
N THR A 8 7.55 -4.11 8.83
CA THR A 8 6.96 -5.27 9.51
C THR A 8 5.46 -5.25 9.27
N LEU A 9 4.98 -6.24 8.52
CA LEU A 9 3.54 -6.39 8.26
C LEU A 9 2.83 -6.99 9.49
N PRO A 10 1.57 -6.62 9.73
CA PRO A 10 0.78 -7.18 10.82
C PRO A 10 0.71 -8.70 10.70
N GLY A 11 0.86 -9.40 11.83
CA GLY A 11 0.83 -10.87 11.89
C GLY A 11 2.15 -11.56 11.56
N GLN A 12 3.21 -10.85 11.17
CA GLN A 12 4.57 -11.37 11.08
C GLN A 12 5.34 -11.00 12.36
N ALA A 13 5.14 -11.76 13.44
CA ALA A 13 6.01 -11.67 14.61
C ALA A 13 7.44 -12.05 14.19
N GLY A 14 8.38 -11.15 14.48
CA GLY A 14 9.76 -11.25 14.04
C GLY A 14 10.40 -12.61 14.30
N ASN A 15 10.84 -13.26 13.25
CA ASN A 15 11.80 -14.33 13.31
C ASN A 15 12.98 -13.90 12.42
N GLY A 16 13.96 -13.24 13.06
CA GLY A 16 15.27 -13.05 12.46
C GLY A 16 15.93 -14.41 12.31
N THR A 17 16.27 -14.76 11.11
CA THR A 17 17.53 -15.31 10.62
C THR A 17 17.35 -15.99 9.27
N ALA A 18 18.37 -15.84 8.50
CA ALA A 18 18.53 -16.19 7.10
C ALA A 18 18.34 -17.69 6.76
N ALA A 19 18.14 -17.90 5.48
CA ALA A 19 18.60 -18.95 4.60
C ALA A 19 17.61 -20.03 4.17
N GLY A 20 17.51 -20.16 2.86
CA GLY A 20 17.48 -21.48 2.18
C GLY A 20 16.20 -21.84 1.49
N THR A 21 16.20 -21.59 0.18
CA THR A 21 15.71 -22.44 -0.90
C THR A 21 14.90 -23.69 -0.52
N GLU A 22 13.71 -23.88 -1.10
CA GLU A 22 13.47 -24.98 -2.05
C GLU A 22 12.08 -24.90 -2.70
N PHE A 23 12.08 -25.20 -3.99
CA PHE A 23 10.91 -25.42 -4.85
C PHE A 23 10.23 -26.76 -4.50
N GLY A 24 8.92 -26.78 -4.45
CA GLY A 24 8.15 -28.01 -4.39
C GLY A 24 6.81 -27.87 -5.09
N LYS A 25 6.65 -28.62 -6.15
CA LYS A 25 5.52 -28.70 -7.09
C LYS A 25 4.30 -29.44 -6.52
N ASP A 26 3.17 -29.12 -7.18
CA ASP A 26 2.02 -29.98 -7.51
C ASP A 26 0.90 -30.23 -6.47
N GLY A 27 -0.33 -29.95 -6.95
CA GLY A 27 -1.51 -30.62 -6.44
C GLY A 27 -2.87 -29.94 -6.67
N LYS A 28 -3.34 -30.03 -7.90
CA LYS A 28 -4.70 -29.92 -8.44
C LYS A 28 -5.79 -30.58 -7.57
N LYS A 29 -6.90 -29.87 -7.29
CA LYS A 29 -8.30 -30.37 -7.42
C LYS A 29 -9.33 -29.35 -6.94
N SER A 30 -10.18 -28.91 -7.86
CA SER A 30 -11.60 -28.60 -7.57
C SER A 30 -12.39 -29.91 -7.68
N PRO A 31 -13.62 -30.05 -7.15
CA PRO A 31 -14.82 -29.39 -7.66
C PRO A 31 -15.97 -29.13 -6.66
N GLU A 32 -16.84 -28.26 -7.09
CA GLU A 32 -18.31 -28.33 -7.24
C GLU A 32 -19.27 -28.13 -6.06
N ASN A 33 -20.12 -27.12 -6.29
CA ASN A 33 -21.58 -27.04 -6.23
C ASN A 33 -22.34 -27.18 -4.88
N GLY A 34 -23.22 -26.19 -4.70
CA GLY A 34 -24.41 -26.28 -3.85
C GLY A 34 -25.11 -24.94 -3.73
N ALA A 35 -26.09 -24.71 -4.59
CA ALA A 35 -27.09 -23.64 -4.51
C ALA A 35 -28.08 -23.94 -3.37
N ASP A 36 -28.62 -22.90 -2.73
CA ASP A 36 -30.08 -22.67 -2.65
C ASP A 36 -30.44 -21.46 -1.78
N SER A 37 -31.25 -20.63 -2.38
CA SER A 37 -32.44 -19.82 -2.11
C SER A 37 -32.79 -19.27 -0.72
N SER A 38 -33.12 -17.97 -0.80
CA SER A 38 -34.36 -17.27 -0.31
C SER A 38 -34.42 -16.76 1.12
N LYS A 39 -34.58 -15.48 1.32
CA LYS A 39 -35.74 -14.61 1.38
C LYS A 39 -35.53 -13.34 2.22
N ASN A 40 -35.75 -12.22 1.60
CA ASN A 40 -36.59 -11.08 1.99
C ASN A 40 -36.63 -10.59 3.45
N GLY A 41 -36.34 -9.29 3.61
CA GLY A 41 -36.67 -8.52 4.81
C GLY A 41 -36.29 -7.05 4.66
N ASN A 42 -37.25 -6.25 4.26
CA ASN A 42 -37.25 -4.80 4.10
C ASN A 42 -37.05 -4.10 5.47
N GLY A 43 -36.27 -3.03 5.52
CA GLY A 43 -36.11 -2.19 6.70
C GLY A 43 -35.22 -1.00 6.43
N SER A 44 -35.81 0.06 5.90
CA SER A 44 -35.22 1.39 5.78
C SER A 44 -34.97 1.98 7.16
N GLU A 45 -33.71 2.30 7.48
CA GLU A 45 -33.44 3.34 8.47
C GLU A 45 -32.10 4.00 8.15
N SER A 46 -32.20 5.27 7.81
CA SER A 46 -31.10 6.18 7.59
C SER A 46 -30.44 6.54 8.92
N VAL A 47 -29.27 6.02 9.19
CA VAL A 47 -28.44 6.50 10.31
C VAL A 47 -27.10 6.97 9.72
N MET A 48 -26.88 8.27 9.84
CA MET A 48 -25.56 8.88 9.66
C MET A 48 -24.58 8.22 10.63
N PRO A 49 -23.45 7.66 10.20
CA PRO A 49 -22.46 7.21 11.17
C PRO A 49 -21.67 8.41 11.68
N GLY A 50 -21.98 8.81 12.91
CA GLY A 50 -21.10 9.64 13.74
C GLY A 50 -19.81 8.89 14.02
N LYS A 51 -18.75 9.64 13.93
CA LYS A 51 -17.43 9.55 14.51
C LYS A 51 -17.30 8.49 15.64
N GLU A 52 -16.89 7.28 15.26
CA GLU A 52 -16.29 6.28 16.14
C GLU A 52 -15.30 5.44 15.33
N ALA A 53 -14.04 5.85 15.36
CA ALA A 53 -12.92 5.05 14.90
C ALA A 53 -11.80 5.09 15.94
N ALA A 54 -12.12 4.58 17.13
CA ALA A 54 -11.14 4.16 18.10
C ALA A 54 -11.32 2.64 18.26
N GLY A 55 -10.54 1.84 17.53
CA GLY A 55 -10.55 0.41 17.74
C GLY A 55 -10.23 -0.39 16.48
N LYS A 56 -8.95 -0.43 16.13
CA LYS A 56 -8.21 -1.51 15.50
C LYS A 56 -6.84 -0.99 15.06
N GLU A 57 -5.96 -0.76 16.01
CA GLU A 57 -4.53 -0.54 15.76
C GLU A 57 -3.78 -1.84 15.42
N GLU A 58 -4.47 -2.98 15.32
CA GLU A 58 -3.84 -4.30 15.21
C GLU A 58 -3.32 -4.67 13.82
N ASN A 59 -3.55 -3.85 12.79
CA ASN A 59 -3.20 -4.21 11.40
C ASN A 59 -2.42 -3.11 10.66
N CYS A 60 -1.73 -2.23 11.36
CA CYS A 60 -0.91 -1.19 10.76
C CYS A 60 0.54 -1.70 10.63
N PRO A 61 1.15 -1.64 9.41
CA PRO A 61 2.57 -1.95 9.25
C PRO A 61 3.44 -1.00 10.06
N GLU A 62 4.52 -1.51 10.63
CA GLU A 62 5.56 -0.70 11.26
C GLU A 62 6.69 -0.45 10.27
N VAL A 63 7.09 0.82 10.10
CA VAL A 63 8.08 1.24 9.10
C VAL A 63 9.29 1.86 9.80
N ASP A 64 10.48 1.35 9.49
CA ASP A 64 11.76 1.92 9.93
C ASP A 64 12.15 3.12 9.05
N PHE A 65 11.59 4.28 9.36
CA PHE A 65 11.87 5.52 8.64
C PHE A 65 13.29 6.03 8.85
N GLU A 66 13.94 5.72 9.98
CA GLU A 66 15.32 6.14 10.23
C GLU A 66 16.27 5.47 9.22
N SER A 67 16.17 4.16 9.07
CA SER A 67 16.95 3.40 8.09
C SER A 67 16.63 3.81 6.66
N LEU A 68 15.35 4.03 6.32
CA LEU A 68 14.93 4.48 5.00
C LEU A 68 15.50 5.86 4.65
N ARG A 69 15.45 6.81 5.58
CA ARG A 69 16.02 8.15 5.41
C ARG A 69 17.54 8.14 5.38
N GLY A 70 18.17 7.18 6.05
CA GLY A 70 19.61 6.93 5.94
C GLY A 70 20.03 6.52 4.52
N MET A 71 19.15 5.82 3.78
CA MET A 71 19.37 5.44 2.39
C MET A 71 18.97 6.55 1.40
N ASN A 72 17.82 7.20 1.66
CA ASN A 72 17.31 8.30 0.86
C ASN A 72 16.62 9.33 1.75
N SER A 73 17.30 10.46 1.98
CA SER A 73 16.81 11.54 2.83
C SER A 73 15.52 12.21 2.32
N GLN A 74 15.12 11.93 1.07
CA GLN A 74 13.88 12.42 0.47
C GLN A 74 12.66 11.51 0.78
N THR A 75 12.82 10.54 1.66
CA THR A 75 11.71 9.69 2.12
C THR A 75 10.76 10.49 2.99
N VAL A 76 9.50 10.57 2.57
CA VAL A 76 8.43 11.32 3.26
C VAL A 76 7.37 10.40 3.87
N GLY A 77 7.21 9.19 3.36
CA GLY A 77 6.21 8.26 3.84
C GLY A 77 6.32 6.86 3.24
N TRP A 78 5.33 6.05 3.56
CA TRP A 78 5.12 4.72 3.01
C TRP A 78 3.65 4.51 2.72
N ILE A 79 3.30 4.08 1.50
CA ILE A 79 1.92 3.77 1.14
C ILE A 79 1.69 2.26 1.15
N TYR A 80 0.64 1.83 1.83
CA TYR A 80 0.28 0.42 2.00
C TYR A 80 -1.20 0.20 1.75
N GLY A 81 -1.54 -0.78 0.92
CA GLY A 81 -2.90 -1.27 0.73
C GLY A 81 -2.97 -2.75 1.12
N GLU A 82 -3.75 -3.07 2.16
CA GLU A 82 -3.95 -4.45 2.62
C GLU A 82 -4.48 -5.33 1.49
N ASP A 83 -3.92 -6.54 1.35
CA ASP A 83 -4.25 -7.52 0.31
C ASP A 83 -4.11 -7.00 -1.14
N THR A 84 -3.35 -5.92 -1.32
CA THR A 84 -3.02 -5.37 -2.63
C THR A 84 -1.52 -5.48 -2.91
N LYS A 85 -1.10 -5.08 -4.12
CA LYS A 85 0.31 -4.95 -4.46
C LYS A 85 0.91 -3.59 -4.08
N ILE A 86 0.13 -2.71 -3.45
CA ILE A 86 0.58 -1.38 -3.06
C ILE A 86 1.29 -1.47 -1.71
N ASN A 87 2.62 -1.44 -1.75
CA ASN A 87 3.49 -1.52 -0.58
C ASN A 87 4.83 -0.87 -0.96
N TYR A 88 4.89 0.46 -0.88
CA TYR A 88 6.01 1.24 -1.44
C TYR A 88 6.38 2.42 -0.56
N PRO A 89 7.70 2.78 -0.49
CA PRO A 89 8.11 4.07 0.04
C PRO A 89 7.57 5.20 -0.83
N VAL A 90 7.29 6.34 -0.20
CA VAL A 90 6.96 7.60 -0.86
C VAL A 90 8.12 8.56 -0.65
N VAL A 91 8.63 9.09 -1.75
CA VAL A 91 9.73 10.06 -1.77
C VAL A 91 9.25 11.41 -2.32
N GLN A 92 10.00 12.49 -2.09
CA GLN A 92 9.72 13.79 -2.70
C GLN A 92 11.00 14.44 -3.18
N ALA A 93 11.04 14.79 -4.46
CA ALA A 93 12.15 15.55 -5.05
C ALA A 93 11.81 17.05 -5.16
N LYS A 94 12.75 17.84 -5.69
CA LYS A 94 12.55 19.26 -5.97
C LYS A 94 11.62 19.52 -7.17
N ASP A 95 11.39 18.50 -7.98
CA ASP A 95 10.52 18.55 -9.16
C ASP A 95 9.78 17.20 -9.33
N ASN A 96 8.77 17.19 -10.18
CA ASN A 96 7.96 16.01 -10.46
C ASN A 96 8.52 15.14 -11.61
N ALA A 97 9.75 15.39 -12.08
CA ALA A 97 10.37 14.65 -13.17
C ALA A 97 11.37 13.61 -12.69
N TYR A 98 12.13 13.89 -11.62
CA TYR A 98 13.24 13.07 -11.17
C TYR A 98 12.83 11.61 -10.90
N TYR A 99 11.80 11.38 -10.10
CA TYR A 99 11.37 10.04 -9.73
C TYR A 99 10.50 9.33 -10.78
N LEU A 100 10.27 9.94 -11.95
CA LEU A 100 9.69 9.23 -13.09
C LEU A 100 10.65 8.18 -13.67
N ASP A 101 11.97 8.42 -13.57
CA ASP A 101 12.97 7.52 -14.13
C ASP A 101 14.17 7.27 -13.18
N HIS A 102 13.98 7.48 -11.88
CA HIS A 102 14.94 7.15 -10.83
C HIS A 102 14.27 6.31 -9.73
N MET A 103 14.95 5.26 -9.31
CA MET A 103 14.54 4.39 -8.21
C MET A 103 14.83 5.05 -6.86
N PHE A 104 14.38 4.40 -5.79
CA PHE A 104 14.56 4.85 -4.41
C PHE A 104 16.03 5.13 -4.04
N ASP A 105 16.97 4.36 -4.57
CA ASP A 105 18.42 4.52 -4.36
C ASP A 105 19.08 5.56 -5.29
N GLY A 106 18.28 6.29 -6.08
CA GLY A 106 18.75 7.29 -7.03
C GLY A 106 19.30 6.71 -8.35
N GLN A 107 19.25 5.39 -8.54
CA GLN A 107 19.68 4.78 -9.80
C GLN A 107 18.63 5.03 -10.90
N LYS A 108 19.11 5.35 -12.11
CA LYS A 108 18.25 5.56 -13.26
C LYS A 108 17.57 4.26 -13.69
N ASN A 109 16.25 4.25 -13.71
CA ASN A 109 15.44 3.11 -14.12
C ASN A 109 14.03 3.56 -14.53
N ALA A 110 13.57 3.11 -15.68
CA ALA A 110 12.24 3.46 -16.23
C ALA A 110 11.03 3.07 -15.34
N ASN A 111 11.25 2.29 -14.29
CA ASN A 111 10.19 1.97 -13.32
C ASN A 111 9.91 3.14 -12.36
N GLY A 112 10.86 4.04 -12.18
CA GLY A 112 10.74 5.16 -11.27
C GLY A 112 10.51 4.77 -9.81
N CYS A 113 9.89 5.67 -9.06
CA CYS A 113 9.49 5.50 -7.67
C CYS A 113 8.07 6.04 -7.46
N ILE A 114 7.45 5.72 -6.32
CA ILE A 114 6.23 6.42 -5.89
C ILE A 114 6.67 7.71 -5.21
N PHE A 115 6.09 8.85 -5.62
CA PHE A 115 6.54 10.15 -5.11
C PHE A 115 5.40 11.14 -4.88
N LEU A 116 5.60 12.00 -3.88
CA LEU A 116 4.71 13.12 -3.55
C LEU A 116 5.00 14.29 -4.50
N ASP A 117 3.95 15.03 -4.88
CA ASP A 117 4.07 16.25 -5.68
C ASP A 117 5.04 17.26 -5.02
N CYS A 118 5.95 17.83 -5.80
CA CYS A 118 6.96 18.75 -5.30
C CYS A 118 6.38 20.05 -4.71
N GLY A 119 5.14 20.37 -5.00
CA GLY A 119 4.41 21.51 -4.43
C GLY A 119 3.70 21.22 -3.13
N ASN A 120 3.62 19.95 -2.70
CA ASN A 120 3.01 19.58 -1.44
C ASN A 120 3.98 19.69 -0.26
N GLN A 121 3.42 19.83 0.94
CA GLN A 121 4.19 19.73 2.19
C GLN A 121 4.62 18.28 2.45
N MET A 122 5.87 18.09 2.89
CA MET A 122 6.48 16.77 3.13
C MET A 122 5.80 15.98 4.25
N ASP A 123 5.10 16.66 5.15
CA ASP A 123 4.36 16.11 6.29
C ASP A 123 2.89 15.82 5.98
N PHE A 124 2.48 15.98 4.72
CA PHE A 124 1.10 15.79 4.25
C PHE A 124 0.07 16.69 4.95
N SER A 125 0.48 17.83 5.52
CA SER A 125 -0.41 18.78 6.21
C SER A 125 -1.31 19.58 5.26
N ASP A 126 -1.09 19.51 3.95
CA ASP A 126 -1.96 20.13 2.95
C ASP A 126 -3.38 19.51 2.98
N SER A 127 -4.38 20.32 2.65
CA SER A 127 -5.75 19.83 2.47
C SER A 127 -5.90 18.88 1.27
N HIS A 128 -4.91 18.85 0.39
CA HIS A 128 -4.85 18.01 -0.80
C HIS A 128 -3.41 17.65 -1.13
N SER A 129 -3.08 16.36 -1.07
CA SER A 129 -1.77 15.84 -1.43
C SER A 129 -1.88 14.91 -2.64
N ILE A 130 -0.95 15.03 -3.58
CA ILE A 130 -0.93 14.22 -4.80
C ILE A 130 0.28 13.29 -4.76
N ILE A 131 0.02 11.99 -4.83
CA ILE A 131 1.07 10.96 -4.92
C ILE A 131 1.04 10.35 -6.32
N TYR A 132 2.19 10.35 -6.99
CA TYR A 132 2.38 9.82 -8.33
C TYR A 132 3.02 8.44 -8.31
N GLY A 133 2.69 7.64 -9.30
CA GLY A 133 3.32 6.36 -9.55
C GLY A 133 3.01 5.83 -10.95
N HIS A 134 3.96 5.12 -11.56
CA HIS A 134 3.74 4.53 -12.87
C HIS A 134 2.63 3.47 -12.87
N HIS A 135 1.91 3.38 -13.97
CA HIS A 135 1.00 2.28 -14.27
C HIS A 135 1.75 1.21 -15.09
N MET A 136 2.39 0.26 -14.40
CA MET A 136 3.24 -0.73 -15.05
C MET A 136 2.44 -1.90 -15.65
N LYS A 137 2.83 -2.36 -16.86
CA LYS A 137 2.24 -3.56 -17.49
C LYS A 137 2.45 -4.83 -16.66
N SER A 138 3.48 -4.87 -15.81
CA SER A 138 3.75 -5.95 -14.86
C SER A 138 2.77 -6.02 -13.68
N GLY A 139 1.90 -5.02 -13.53
CA GLY A 139 1.01 -4.88 -12.38
C GLY A 139 1.66 -4.24 -11.16
N ALA A 140 2.92 -3.78 -11.25
CA ALA A 140 3.64 -3.07 -10.21
C ALA A 140 3.26 -1.58 -10.14
N MET A 141 3.77 -0.91 -9.14
CA MET A 141 3.48 0.49 -8.82
C MET A 141 1.97 0.73 -8.67
N PHE A 142 1.41 1.76 -9.27
CA PHE A 142 -0.02 2.08 -9.18
C PHE A 142 -0.90 1.37 -10.22
N ALA A 143 -0.38 0.36 -10.93
CA ALA A 143 -1.18 -0.42 -11.87
C ALA A 143 -2.39 -1.12 -11.18
N GLY A 144 -2.23 -1.52 -9.91
CA GLY A 144 -3.30 -2.12 -9.10
C GLY A 144 -4.50 -1.19 -8.88
N LEU A 145 -4.31 0.13 -8.93
CA LEU A 145 -5.40 1.11 -8.75
C LEU A 145 -6.50 0.98 -9.81
N SER A 146 -6.18 0.44 -10.99
CA SER A 146 -7.19 0.18 -12.02
C SER A 146 -8.28 -0.82 -11.60
N GLN A 147 -8.01 -1.67 -10.61
CA GLN A 147 -8.96 -2.63 -10.06
C GLN A 147 -10.08 -1.95 -9.26
N TYR A 148 -9.84 -0.75 -8.74
CA TYR A 148 -10.85 0.06 -8.02
C TYR A 148 -12.01 0.55 -8.89
N LYS A 149 -11.96 0.30 -10.21
CA LYS A 149 -13.12 0.45 -11.11
C LYS A 149 -14.21 -0.58 -10.83
N SER A 150 -13.87 -1.69 -10.17
CA SER A 150 -14.83 -2.70 -9.72
C SER A 150 -15.34 -2.34 -8.34
N GLN A 151 -16.66 -2.26 -8.17
CA GLN A 151 -17.32 -2.01 -6.89
C GLN A 151 -16.93 -3.09 -5.86
N ALA A 152 -16.94 -4.36 -6.27
CA ALA A 152 -16.58 -5.48 -5.40
C ALA A 152 -15.12 -5.38 -4.90
N TYR A 153 -14.18 -4.90 -5.76
CA TYR A 153 -12.81 -4.70 -5.36
C TYR A 153 -12.67 -3.54 -4.36
N TYR A 154 -13.38 -2.43 -4.60
CA TYR A 154 -13.41 -1.29 -3.67
C TYR A 154 -13.98 -1.70 -2.30
N GLU A 155 -15.05 -2.48 -2.27
CA GLU A 155 -15.66 -2.97 -1.02
C GLU A 155 -14.74 -3.93 -0.26
N ALA A 156 -13.94 -4.74 -0.98
CA ALA A 156 -12.95 -5.64 -0.37
C ALA A 156 -11.70 -4.89 0.14
N HIS A 157 -11.32 -3.76 -0.50
CA HIS A 157 -10.10 -3.00 -0.19
C HIS A 157 -10.41 -1.50 0.01
N PRO A 158 -11.25 -1.14 1.00
CA PRO A 158 -11.79 0.23 1.12
C PRO A 158 -10.76 1.25 1.64
N ARG A 159 -9.59 0.81 2.07
CA ARG A 159 -8.59 1.66 2.73
C ARG A 159 -7.21 1.49 2.12
N MET A 160 -6.48 2.59 2.08
CA MET A 160 -5.03 2.63 1.94
C MET A 160 -4.48 3.39 3.13
N LEU A 161 -3.37 2.92 3.66
CA LEU A 161 -2.66 3.56 4.76
C LEU A 161 -1.50 4.37 4.19
N LEU A 162 -1.39 5.60 4.63
CA LEU A 162 -0.21 6.42 4.43
C LEU A 162 0.49 6.55 5.77
N LEU A 163 1.63 5.87 5.90
CA LEU A 163 2.46 5.86 7.08
C LEU A 163 3.50 6.95 6.94
N THR A 164 3.67 7.79 7.95
CA THR A 164 4.67 8.86 7.97
C THR A 164 5.47 8.79 9.26
N PRO A 165 6.64 9.44 9.34
CA PRO A 165 7.41 9.49 10.58
C PRO A 165 6.67 10.14 11.75
N ASP A 166 5.71 11.01 11.46
CA ASP A 166 4.97 11.82 12.44
C ASP A 166 3.59 11.25 12.76
N GLY A 167 3.16 10.17 12.07
CA GLY A 167 1.87 9.53 12.29
C GLY A 167 1.34 8.79 11.06
N ASN A 168 0.12 8.23 11.17
CA ASN A 168 -0.50 7.43 10.12
C ASN A 168 -1.81 8.09 9.66
N TYR A 169 -2.11 7.99 8.35
CA TYR A 169 -3.29 8.55 7.69
C TYR A 169 -4.03 7.49 6.87
#